data_2dfdd2f75d6b9edd0fa0edaa4ea7f6b4
#
_entry.id   2dfdd2f75d6b9edd0fa0edaa4ea7f6b4
#
_cell.length_a   1.000
_cell.length_b   1.000
_cell.length_c   1.000
_cell.angle_alpha   90.00
_cell.angle_beta   90.00
_cell.angle_gamma   90.00
#
_symmetry.space_group_name_H-M   'P 1'
#
loop_
_entity.id
_entity.type
_entity.pdbx_description
1 polymer ?
#
loop_
_entity_poly.entity_id
_entity_poly.type
_entity_poly.pdbx_seq_one_letter_code
_entity_poly.pdbx_strand_id
1 'polypeptide(L)'
;QVFREHNEQSRKLIGKDFVSKTVQRYETTTRYLEEFIKKEYQLSDIALNNLEANFISKFDAFLKIEKGCAQNSAITRLKNLKKIIRIALENDWIKKDPFAYYRFRLEETDPEFLTMDEIKIILAKEFTIKRVEQVRDIFVFCIFTGLAFSDVKDLSPEHLVRDNKGELWIRKNRQKTKIMCNIPVLPVAASILEKYRDVAECTGKLLPVLSNQRMNSYLKEIADVC
;
A
#
# COMPACT_ATOMS: atom_id res chain seq x y z
N GLN A 1 -15.16 1.89 -22.42
CA GLN A 1 -16.44 1.92 -21.69
C GLN A 1 -16.46 0.89 -20.56
N VAL A 2 -16.31 -0.42 -20.80
CA VAL A 2 -16.41 -1.51 -19.81
C VAL A 2 -15.52 -1.30 -18.56
N PHE A 3 -14.28 -0.82 -18.76
CA PHE A 3 -13.38 -0.56 -17.62
C PHE A 3 -13.88 0.61 -16.75
N ARG A 4 -14.47 1.63 -17.34
CA ARG A 4 -15.07 2.75 -16.58
C ARG A 4 -16.27 2.27 -15.75
N GLU A 5 -17.15 1.48 -16.33
CA GLU A 5 -18.31 0.89 -15.65
C GLU A 5 -17.86 0.01 -14.47
N HIS A 6 -16.85 -0.83 -14.67
CA HIS A 6 -16.24 -1.61 -13.58
C HIS A 6 -15.70 -0.71 -12.46
N ASN A 7 -15.05 0.41 -12.80
CA ASN A 7 -14.50 1.33 -11.80
C ASN A 7 -15.61 2.04 -11.01
N GLU A 8 -16.70 2.43 -11.68
CA GLU A 8 -17.87 3.03 -11.01
C GLU A 8 -18.54 2.06 -10.04
N GLN A 9 -18.72 0.80 -10.44
CA GLN A 9 -19.22 -0.24 -9.54
C GLN A 9 -18.27 -0.48 -8.36
N SER A 10 -16.97 -0.59 -8.63
CA SER A 10 -15.97 -0.77 -7.58
C SER A 10 -15.94 0.41 -6.60
N ARG A 11 -16.18 1.64 -7.08
CA ARG A 11 -16.26 2.84 -6.24
C ARG A 11 -17.44 2.80 -5.27
N LYS A 12 -18.60 2.30 -5.71
CA LYS A 12 -19.80 2.12 -4.86
C LYS A 12 -19.58 1.08 -3.76
N LEU A 13 -18.64 0.16 -3.96
CA LEU A 13 -18.30 -0.91 -3.01
C LEU A 13 -17.10 -0.57 -2.09
N ILE A 14 -16.62 0.69 -2.10
CA ILE A 14 -15.57 1.12 -1.16
C ILE A 14 -16.09 1.00 0.27
N GLY A 15 -15.25 0.40 1.13
CA GLY A 15 -15.60 0.12 2.53
C GLY A 15 -16.29 -1.22 2.75
N LYS A 16 -16.74 -1.89 1.67
CA LYS A 16 -17.26 -3.27 1.68
C LYS A 16 -16.22 -4.20 1.07
N ASP A 17 -16.21 -4.31 -0.25
CA ASP A 17 -15.36 -5.24 -0.99
C ASP A 17 -14.03 -4.61 -1.44
N PHE A 18 -13.98 -3.29 -1.55
CA PHE A 18 -12.82 -2.56 -2.02
C PHE A 18 -12.35 -1.50 -1.03
N VAL A 19 -11.04 -1.29 -1.03
CA VAL A 19 -10.44 -0.10 -0.40
C VAL A 19 -10.21 0.98 -1.46
N SER A 20 -10.34 2.25 -1.09
CA SER A 20 -10.18 3.40 -1.99
C SER A 20 -8.91 3.33 -2.84
N LYS A 21 -7.79 2.90 -2.26
CA LYS A 21 -6.50 2.76 -2.96
C LYS A 21 -6.51 1.73 -4.10
N THR A 22 -7.34 0.69 -3.99
CA THR A 22 -7.52 -0.30 -5.05
C THR A 22 -8.29 0.30 -6.23
N VAL A 23 -9.36 1.03 -5.94
CA VAL A 23 -10.14 1.73 -6.98
C VAL A 23 -9.28 2.76 -7.70
N GLN A 24 -8.51 3.58 -6.97
CA GLN A 24 -7.57 4.54 -7.54
C GLN A 24 -6.54 3.88 -8.49
N ARG A 25 -6.10 2.66 -8.19
CA ARG A 25 -5.20 1.91 -9.09
C ARG A 25 -5.89 1.50 -10.40
N TYR A 26 -7.15 1.10 -10.34
CA TYR A 26 -7.95 0.81 -11.53
C TYR A 26 -8.17 2.08 -12.37
N GLU A 27 -8.54 3.20 -11.76
CA GLU A 27 -8.72 4.49 -12.41
C GLU A 27 -7.44 4.97 -13.11
N THR A 28 -6.29 4.83 -12.44
CA THR A 28 -4.99 5.14 -13.06
C THR A 28 -4.71 4.25 -14.27
N THR A 29 -5.06 2.95 -14.18
CA THR A 29 -4.88 2.03 -15.31
C THR A 29 -5.79 2.40 -16.46
N THR A 30 -7.05 2.77 -16.21
CA THR A 30 -8.01 3.22 -17.22
C THR A 30 -7.49 4.46 -17.93
N ARG A 31 -7.02 5.46 -17.19
CA ARG A 31 -6.45 6.68 -17.77
C ARG A 31 -5.25 6.39 -18.69
N TYR A 32 -4.32 5.53 -18.27
CA TYR A 32 -3.18 5.16 -19.11
C TYR A 32 -3.59 4.38 -20.35
N LEU A 33 -4.63 3.56 -20.23
CA LEU A 33 -5.19 2.83 -21.36
C LEU A 33 -5.85 3.78 -22.39
N GLU A 34 -6.60 4.78 -21.93
CA GLU A 34 -7.22 5.81 -22.76
C GLU A 34 -6.17 6.65 -23.52
N GLU A 35 -5.11 7.06 -22.81
CA GLU A 35 -3.99 7.78 -23.40
C GLU A 35 -3.28 6.93 -24.46
N PHE A 36 -3.08 5.63 -24.18
CA PHE A 36 -2.48 4.69 -25.12
C PHE A 36 -3.35 4.50 -26.38
N ILE A 37 -4.66 4.25 -26.22
CA ILE A 37 -5.60 4.06 -27.33
C ILE A 37 -5.62 5.32 -28.20
N LYS A 38 -5.67 6.50 -27.59
CA LYS A 38 -5.65 7.76 -28.30
C LYS A 38 -4.36 7.96 -29.08
N LYS A 39 -3.21 7.64 -28.49
CA LYS A 39 -1.89 7.84 -29.13
C LYS A 39 -1.64 6.83 -30.25
N GLU A 40 -1.86 5.55 -30.00
CA GLU A 40 -1.48 4.46 -30.89
C GLU A 40 -2.51 4.22 -32.01
N TYR A 41 -3.79 4.40 -31.70
CA TYR A 41 -4.89 4.05 -32.60
C TYR A 41 -5.69 5.28 -33.11
N GLN A 42 -5.44 6.47 -32.56
CA GLN A 42 -6.19 7.71 -32.84
C GLN A 42 -7.71 7.58 -32.55
N LEU A 43 -8.06 6.72 -31.58
CA LEU A 43 -9.43 6.44 -31.17
C LEU A 43 -9.68 6.93 -29.75
N SER A 44 -10.94 7.20 -29.41
CA SER A 44 -11.38 7.51 -28.05
C SER A 44 -11.69 6.25 -27.22
N ASP A 45 -12.02 5.16 -27.89
CA ASP A 45 -12.27 3.85 -27.30
C ASP A 45 -12.03 2.74 -28.35
N ILE A 46 -11.88 1.51 -27.91
CA ILE A 46 -11.66 0.35 -28.79
C ILE A 46 -12.58 -0.80 -28.39
N ALA A 47 -13.19 -1.45 -29.39
CA ALA A 47 -14.03 -2.61 -29.14
C ALA A 47 -13.21 -3.77 -28.56
N LEU A 48 -13.72 -4.45 -27.55
CA LEU A 48 -13.02 -5.56 -26.89
C LEU A 48 -12.64 -6.69 -27.85
N ASN A 49 -13.47 -6.95 -28.87
CA ASN A 49 -13.21 -7.94 -29.93
C ASN A 49 -11.99 -7.61 -30.82
N ASN A 50 -11.55 -6.35 -30.80
CA ASN A 50 -10.38 -5.89 -31.57
C ASN A 50 -9.08 -5.93 -30.75
N LEU A 51 -9.15 -6.40 -29.49
CA LEU A 51 -7.97 -6.53 -28.65
C LEU A 51 -7.25 -7.83 -28.98
N GLU A 52 -6.12 -7.71 -29.68
CA GLU A 52 -5.24 -8.82 -30.03
C GLU A 52 -4.04 -8.89 -29.07
N ALA A 53 -3.26 -9.98 -29.15
CA ALA A 53 -2.04 -10.14 -28.35
C ALA A 53 -1.03 -8.99 -28.56
N ASN A 54 -0.95 -8.45 -29.79
CA ASN A 54 -0.10 -7.30 -30.11
C ASN A 54 -0.50 -6.02 -29.35
N PHE A 55 -1.81 -5.81 -29.07
CA PHE A 55 -2.29 -4.71 -28.26
C PHE A 55 -1.67 -4.76 -26.85
N ILE A 56 -1.62 -5.95 -26.25
CA ILE A 56 -1.08 -6.13 -24.91
C ILE A 56 0.42 -5.81 -24.86
N SER A 57 1.18 -6.29 -25.87
CA SER A 57 2.62 -6.02 -25.98
C SER A 57 2.92 -4.53 -26.18
N LYS A 58 2.15 -3.86 -27.03
CA LYS A 58 2.27 -2.41 -27.28
C LYS A 58 1.90 -1.60 -26.03
N PHE A 59 0.86 -2.01 -25.28
CA PHE A 59 0.48 -1.34 -24.05
C PHE A 59 1.54 -1.52 -22.95
N ASP A 60 2.17 -2.71 -22.84
CA ASP A 60 3.30 -2.92 -21.94
C ASP A 60 4.47 -1.99 -22.27
N ALA A 61 4.85 -1.90 -23.56
CA ALA A 61 5.89 -0.98 -24.00
C ALA A 61 5.54 0.49 -23.72
N PHE A 62 4.31 0.91 -23.97
CA PHE A 62 3.83 2.26 -23.66
C PHE A 62 3.94 2.58 -22.17
N LEU A 63 3.56 1.64 -21.27
CA LEU A 63 3.65 1.83 -19.82
C LEU A 63 5.10 2.05 -19.38
N LYS A 64 6.05 1.33 -19.96
CA LYS A 64 7.47 1.43 -19.61
C LYS A 64 8.14 2.66 -20.20
N ILE A 65 7.94 2.91 -21.46
CA ILE A 65 8.64 3.98 -22.22
C ILE A 65 8.00 5.35 -21.96
N GLU A 66 6.68 5.45 -22.14
CA GLU A 66 6.01 6.75 -22.09
C GLU A 66 5.56 7.12 -20.67
N LYS A 67 5.20 6.14 -19.83
CA LYS A 67 4.76 6.39 -18.47
C LYS A 67 5.86 6.19 -17.43
N GLY A 68 7.05 5.75 -17.85
CA GLY A 68 8.18 5.52 -16.95
C GLY A 68 7.88 4.48 -15.87
N CYS A 69 6.95 3.56 -16.12
CA CYS A 69 6.61 2.54 -15.14
C CYS A 69 7.76 1.53 -15.00
N ALA A 70 8.25 1.31 -13.78
CA ALA A 70 9.08 0.15 -13.49
C ALA A 70 8.34 -1.15 -13.82
N GLN A 71 9.08 -2.24 -14.09
CA GLN A 71 8.56 -3.54 -14.53
C GLN A 71 7.35 -4.00 -13.69
N ASN A 72 7.48 -4.07 -12.37
CA ASN A 72 6.40 -4.55 -11.50
C ASN A 72 5.18 -3.62 -11.49
N SER A 73 5.39 -2.32 -11.72
CA SER A 73 4.30 -1.35 -11.86
C SER A 73 3.54 -1.55 -13.18
N ALA A 74 4.24 -1.75 -14.30
CA ALA A 74 3.63 -2.07 -15.59
C ALA A 74 2.83 -3.37 -15.51
N ILE A 75 3.41 -4.42 -14.93
CA ILE A 75 2.73 -5.71 -14.71
C ILE A 75 1.45 -5.53 -13.87
N THR A 76 1.48 -4.68 -12.85
CA THR A 76 0.26 -4.39 -12.06
C THR A 76 -0.84 -3.76 -12.91
N ARG A 77 -0.50 -2.84 -13.82
CA ARG A 77 -1.48 -2.24 -14.76
C ARG A 77 -2.04 -3.27 -15.75
N LEU A 78 -1.17 -4.13 -16.28
CA LEU A 78 -1.59 -5.23 -17.16
C LEU A 78 -2.48 -6.26 -16.45
N LYS A 79 -2.21 -6.59 -15.17
CA LYS A 79 -3.07 -7.45 -14.37
C LYS A 79 -4.45 -6.81 -14.14
N ASN A 80 -4.52 -5.50 -13.96
CA ASN A 80 -5.80 -4.78 -13.87
C ASN A 80 -6.59 -4.88 -15.19
N LEU A 81 -5.93 -4.69 -16.34
CA LEU A 81 -6.56 -4.88 -17.66
C LEU A 81 -7.00 -6.34 -17.85
N LYS A 82 -6.14 -7.32 -17.49
CA LYS A 82 -6.49 -8.74 -17.58
C LYS A 82 -7.74 -9.10 -16.79
N LYS A 83 -7.96 -8.45 -15.63
CA LYS A 83 -9.21 -8.64 -14.86
C LYS A 83 -10.44 -8.25 -15.67
N ILE A 84 -10.39 -7.14 -16.40
CA ILE A 84 -11.49 -6.69 -17.26
C ILE A 84 -11.70 -7.64 -18.44
N ILE A 85 -10.62 -8.09 -19.06
CA ILE A 85 -10.67 -9.08 -20.15
C ILE A 85 -11.30 -10.39 -19.64
N ARG A 86 -10.97 -10.82 -18.42
CA ARG A 86 -11.57 -12.02 -17.83
C ARG A 86 -13.08 -11.87 -17.62
N ILE A 87 -13.53 -10.70 -17.13
CA ILE A 87 -14.96 -10.40 -17.02
C ILE A 87 -15.64 -10.47 -18.40
N ALA A 88 -14.98 -9.94 -19.44
CA ALA A 88 -15.50 -9.98 -20.80
C ALA A 88 -15.60 -11.40 -21.37
N LEU A 89 -14.64 -12.27 -21.05
CA LEU A 89 -14.68 -13.71 -21.40
C LEU A 89 -15.79 -14.45 -20.64
N GLU A 90 -15.91 -14.22 -19.34
CA GLU A 90 -16.92 -14.84 -18.48
C GLU A 90 -18.38 -14.46 -18.87
N ASN A 91 -18.54 -13.31 -19.52
CA ASN A 91 -19.84 -12.85 -20.06
C ASN A 91 -20.03 -13.08 -21.56
N ASP A 92 -19.14 -13.85 -22.19
CA ASP A 92 -19.16 -14.14 -23.64
C ASP A 92 -19.12 -12.89 -24.55
N TRP A 93 -18.63 -11.75 -24.05
CA TRP A 93 -18.47 -10.55 -24.86
C TRP A 93 -17.30 -10.66 -25.84
N ILE A 94 -16.30 -11.49 -25.52
CA ILE A 94 -15.18 -11.87 -26.37
C ILE A 94 -14.96 -13.38 -26.29
N LYS A 95 -14.45 -13.95 -27.41
CA LYS A 95 -14.20 -15.40 -27.50
C LYS A 95 -12.73 -15.77 -27.33
N LYS A 96 -11.82 -14.83 -27.55
CA LYS A 96 -10.38 -15.05 -27.48
C LYS A 96 -9.76 -14.20 -26.38
N ASP A 97 -8.88 -14.79 -25.58
CA ASP A 97 -8.11 -14.07 -24.56
C ASP A 97 -6.87 -13.40 -25.22
N PRO A 98 -6.80 -12.06 -25.30
CA PRO A 98 -5.63 -11.38 -25.84
C PRO A 98 -4.38 -11.58 -24.96
N PHE A 99 -4.53 -12.04 -23.70
CA PHE A 99 -3.42 -12.39 -22.81
C PHE A 99 -2.97 -13.85 -22.93
N ALA A 100 -3.55 -14.68 -23.81
CA ALA A 100 -3.26 -16.11 -23.89
C ALA A 100 -1.76 -16.43 -23.97
N TYR A 101 -1.01 -15.61 -24.71
CA TYR A 101 0.44 -15.78 -24.92
C TYR A 101 1.29 -14.80 -24.15
N TYR A 102 0.69 -13.88 -23.36
CA TYR A 102 1.44 -12.91 -22.57
C TYR A 102 1.92 -13.50 -21.26
N ARG A 103 3.24 -13.48 -21.03
CA ARG A 103 3.85 -13.97 -19.79
C ARG A 103 4.14 -12.80 -18.86
N PHE A 104 3.52 -12.80 -17.70
CA PHE A 104 3.79 -11.82 -16.64
C PHE A 104 5.13 -12.14 -15.96
N ARG A 105 6.16 -11.36 -16.26
CA ARG A 105 7.48 -11.47 -15.63
C ARG A 105 7.61 -10.42 -14.54
N LEU A 106 7.60 -10.85 -13.29
CA LEU A 106 7.91 -9.97 -12.16
C LEU A 106 9.43 -9.96 -11.94
N GLU A 107 9.97 -8.79 -11.66
CA GLU A 107 11.32 -8.65 -11.14
C GLU A 107 11.30 -8.92 -9.64
N GLU A 108 12.23 -9.75 -9.19
CA GLU A 108 12.47 -9.92 -7.76
C GLU A 108 13.04 -8.61 -7.20
N THR A 109 12.52 -8.20 -6.07
CA THR A 109 13.03 -7.06 -5.31
C THR A 109 13.61 -7.61 -4.03
N ASP A 110 14.88 -7.33 -3.79
CA ASP A 110 15.52 -7.59 -2.51
C ASP A 110 15.47 -6.31 -1.68
N PRO A 111 14.47 -6.17 -0.78
CA PRO A 111 14.35 -4.97 0.03
C PRO A 111 15.45 -4.97 1.09
N GLU A 112 16.20 -3.91 1.14
CA GLU A 112 17.13 -3.65 2.23
C GLU A 112 16.37 -3.55 3.57
N PHE A 113 17.05 -3.91 4.66
CA PHE A 113 16.54 -3.85 6.01
C PHE A 113 17.57 -3.22 6.94
N LEU A 114 17.09 -2.60 8.01
CA LEU A 114 17.98 -2.03 9.02
C LEU A 114 18.55 -3.13 9.91
N THR A 115 19.85 -3.08 10.11
CA THR A 115 20.55 -3.90 11.10
C THR A 115 20.23 -3.44 12.53
N MET A 116 20.49 -4.28 13.51
CA MET A 116 20.28 -3.90 14.91
C MET A 116 21.16 -2.72 15.36
N ASP A 117 22.35 -2.57 14.78
CA ASP A 117 23.24 -1.47 15.10
C ASP A 117 22.76 -0.14 14.50
N GLU A 118 22.22 -0.15 13.29
CA GLU A 118 21.55 1.03 12.71
C GLU A 118 20.31 1.43 13.52
N ILE A 119 19.54 0.46 14.00
CA ILE A 119 18.39 0.73 14.89
C ILE A 119 18.85 1.37 16.20
N LYS A 120 19.97 0.92 16.80
CA LYS A 120 20.56 1.54 17.99
C LYS A 120 21.00 2.98 17.75
N ILE A 121 21.60 3.28 16.60
CA ILE A 121 21.99 4.64 16.21
C ILE A 121 20.74 5.53 16.15
N ILE A 122 19.68 5.09 15.48
CA ILE A 122 18.41 5.82 15.38
C ILE A 122 17.80 6.06 16.76
N LEU A 123 17.85 5.08 17.66
CA LEU A 123 17.35 5.18 19.02
C LEU A 123 18.14 6.17 19.89
N ALA A 124 19.45 6.14 19.79
CA ALA A 124 20.36 6.99 20.56
C ALA A 124 20.38 8.44 20.09
N LYS A 125 19.93 8.71 18.86
CA LYS A 125 19.97 10.04 18.28
C LYS A 125 18.97 10.97 18.97
N GLU A 126 19.47 12.08 19.51
CA GLU A 126 18.64 13.15 20.04
C GLU A 126 18.22 14.11 18.92
N PHE A 127 16.94 14.44 18.89
CA PHE A 127 16.37 15.39 17.94
C PHE A 127 15.82 16.61 18.68
N THR A 128 16.27 17.80 18.32
CA THR A 128 15.76 19.08 18.87
C THR A 128 14.36 19.40 18.35
N ILE A 129 14.00 18.85 17.17
CA ILE A 129 12.73 19.10 16.50
C ILE A 129 11.73 18.01 16.91
N LYS A 130 10.78 18.35 17.77
CA LYS A 130 9.78 17.41 18.33
C LYS A 130 9.06 16.56 17.29
N ARG A 131 8.72 17.12 16.10
CA ARG A 131 8.04 16.33 15.04
C ARG A 131 8.91 15.23 14.46
N VAL A 132 10.24 15.44 14.39
CA VAL A 132 11.20 14.44 13.89
C VAL A 132 11.39 13.34 14.92
N GLU A 133 11.56 13.72 16.18
CA GLU A 133 11.61 12.79 17.31
C GLU A 133 10.35 11.92 17.39
N GLN A 134 9.17 12.51 17.26
CA GLN A 134 7.90 11.78 17.21
C GLN A 134 7.86 10.75 16.09
N VAL A 135 8.32 11.09 14.90
CA VAL A 135 8.37 10.16 13.76
C VAL A 135 9.37 9.03 14.01
N ARG A 136 10.55 9.34 14.59
CA ARG A 136 11.53 8.35 15.03
C ARG A 136 10.89 7.34 16.00
N ASP A 137 10.20 7.82 17.03
CA ASP A 137 9.58 6.97 18.06
C ASP A 137 8.49 6.06 17.45
N ILE A 138 7.65 6.60 16.58
CA ILE A 138 6.62 5.81 15.89
C ILE A 138 7.25 4.75 14.98
N PHE A 139 8.32 5.11 14.27
CA PHE A 139 9.04 4.17 13.40
C PHE A 139 9.67 3.03 14.21
N VAL A 140 10.35 3.37 15.31
CA VAL A 140 10.92 2.39 16.24
C VAL A 140 9.82 1.50 16.84
N PHE A 141 8.68 2.08 17.21
CA PHE A 141 7.53 1.31 17.68
C PHE A 141 7.05 0.29 16.63
N CYS A 142 7.00 0.71 15.33
CA CYS A 142 6.68 -0.22 14.25
C CYS A 142 7.69 -1.36 14.14
N ILE A 143 8.99 -1.07 14.29
CA ILE A 143 10.06 -2.09 14.25
C ILE A 143 9.86 -3.13 15.36
N PHE A 144 9.68 -2.70 16.60
CA PHE A 144 9.60 -3.59 17.77
C PHE A 144 8.25 -4.29 17.94
N THR A 145 7.22 -3.87 17.21
CA THR A 145 5.90 -4.52 17.23
C THR A 145 5.55 -5.27 15.95
N GLY A 146 6.25 -5.03 14.84
CA GLY A 146 5.91 -5.57 13.52
C GLY A 146 4.56 -5.07 12.99
N LEU A 147 3.99 -4.03 13.59
CA LEU A 147 2.75 -3.42 13.12
C LEU A 147 3.00 -2.54 11.90
N ALA A 148 2.11 -2.63 10.92
CA ALA A 148 2.16 -1.72 9.78
C ALA A 148 1.71 -0.30 10.19
N PHE A 149 2.16 0.71 9.44
CA PHE A 149 1.78 2.11 9.65
C PHE A 149 0.28 2.32 9.87
N SER A 150 -0.56 1.67 9.04
CA SER A 150 -2.02 1.78 9.15
C SER A 150 -2.55 1.24 10.48
N ASP A 151 -1.95 0.15 10.97
CA ASP A 151 -2.38 -0.49 12.20
C ASP A 151 -1.97 0.33 13.42
N VAL A 152 -0.77 0.94 13.39
CA VAL A 152 -0.27 1.85 14.44
C VAL A 152 -1.08 3.14 14.49
N LYS A 153 -1.44 3.70 13.33
CA LYS A 153 -2.26 4.92 13.25
C LYS A 153 -3.62 4.77 13.93
N ASP A 154 -4.20 3.57 13.87
CA ASP A 154 -5.52 3.29 14.45
C ASP A 154 -5.41 2.60 15.83
N LEU A 155 -4.21 2.56 16.42
CA LEU A 155 -4.01 1.93 17.72
C LEU A 155 -4.59 2.80 18.83
N SER A 156 -5.43 2.19 19.69
CA SER A 156 -6.14 2.82 20.80
C SER A 156 -5.92 2.03 22.10
N PRO A 157 -6.22 2.60 23.29
CA PRO A 157 -6.05 1.93 24.56
C PRO A 157 -6.78 0.58 24.68
N GLU A 158 -7.93 0.42 24.03
CA GLU A 158 -8.68 -0.84 24.00
C GLU A 158 -7.93 -2.03 23.37
N HIS A 159 -6.89 -1.75 22.58
CA HIS A 159 -6.04 -2.77 21.99
C HIS A 159 -4.94 -3.27 22.93
N LEU A 160 -4.75 -2.61 24.08
CA LEU A 160 -3.80 -3.03 25.11
C LEU A 160 -4.48 -3.97 26.11
N VAL A 161 -3.96 -5.16 26.23
CA VAL A 161 -4.45 -6.18 27.17
C VAL A 161 -3.30 -6.70 28.02
N ARG A 162 -3.60 -7.07 29.27
CA ARG A 162 -2.63 -7.76 30.12
C ARG A 162 -2.96 -9.24 30.18
N ASP A 163 -1.94 -10.06 30.11
CA ASP A 163 -2.09 -11.50 30.30
C ASP A 163 -2.19 -11.87 31.79
N ASN A 164 -2.30 -13.17 32.06
CA ASN A 164 -2.39 -13.70 33.41
C ASN A 164 -1.12 -13.48 34.27
N LYS A 165 0.01 -13.13 33.63
CA LYS A 165 1.28 -12.80 34.26
C LYS A 165 1.46 -11.30 34.45
N GLY A 166 0.50 -10.49 33.99
CA GLY A 166 0.56 -9.03 34.01
C GLY A 166 1.35 -8.41 32.86
N GLU A 167 1.85 -9.23 31.92
CA GLU A 167 2.58 -8.75 30.77
C GLU A 167 1.63 -8.01 29.79
N LEU A 168 2.12 -6.93 29.19
CA LEU A 168 1.34 -6.09 28.29
C LEU A 168 1.42 -6.63 26.85
N TRP A 169 0.27 -6.76 26.22
CA TRP A 169 0.11 -7.24 24.84
C TRP A 169 -0.72 -6.26 24.02
N ILE A 170 -0.42 -6.17 22.71
CA ILE A 170 -1.28 -5.53 21.73
C ILE A 170 -2.12 -6.61 21.05
N ARG A 171 -3.44 -6.49 21.16
CA ARG A 171 -4.41 -7.37 20.52
C ARG A 171 -5.24 -6.59 19.52
N LYS A 172 -4.99 -6.80 18.23
CA LYS A 172 -5.61 -6.02 17.15
C LYS A 172 -5.78 -6.82 15.88
N ASN A 173 -6.91 -6.64 15.19
CA ASN A 173 -7.07 -7.13 13.82
C ASN A 173 -6.28 -6.25 12.86
N ARG A 174 -5.44 -6.83 12.01
CA ARG A 174 -4.75 -6.09 10.95
C ARG A 174 -5.76 -5.46 10.00
N GLN A 175 -5.58 -4.19 9.68
CA GLN A 175 -6.49 -3.45 8.80
C GLN A 175 -6.61 -4.10 7.41
N LYS A 176 -5.50 -4.57 6.85
CA LYS A 176 -5.43 -5.12 5.49
C LYS A 176 -6.01 -6.52 5.36
N THR A 177 -5.72 -7.41 6.30
CA THR A 177 -6.03 -8.85 6.21
C THR A 177 -7.15 -9.29 7.15
N LYS A 178 -7.55 -8.44 8.08
CA LYS A 178 -8.50 -8.73 9.18
C LYS A 178 -8.07 -9.87 10.10
N ILE A 179 -6.81 -10.30 10.00
CA ILE A 179 -6.24 -11.34 10.85
C ILE A 179 -5.90 -10.73 12.21
N MET A 180 -6.31 -11.43 13.28
CA MET A 180 -5.97 -11.07 14.66
C MET A 180 -4.47 -11.24 14.91
N CYS A 181 -3.84 -10.19 15.43
CA CYS A 181 -2.47 -10.22 15.93
C CYS A 181 -2.47 -10.08 17.45
N ASN A 182 -1.66 -10.90 18.10
CA ASN A 182 -1.32 -10.79 19.52
C ASN A 182 0.19 -10.55 19.59
N ILE A 183 0.60 -9.38 20.04
CA ILE A 183 1.99 -8.92 19.98
C ILE A 183 2.41 -8.54 21.38
N PRO A 184 3.45 -9.18 21.97
CA PRO A 184 3.99 -8.77 23.26
C PRO A 184 4.60 -7.37 23.15
N VAL A 185 4.34 -6.52 24.13
CA VAL A 185 4.91 -5.18 24.16
C VAL A 185 6.29 -5.24 24.79
N LEU A 186 7.31 -5.21 23.94
CA LEU A 186 8.71 -5.22 24.39
C LEU A 186 9.07 -3.92 25.14
N PRO A 187 10.12 -3.91 25.99
CA PRO A 187 10.47 -2.75 26.82
C PRO A 187 10.61 -1.44 26.04
N VAL A 188 11.22 -1.48 24.86
CA VAL A 188 11.37 -0.30 23.98
C VAL A 188 10.00 0.23 23.53
N ALA A 189 9.11 -0.66 23.12
CA ALA A 189 7.75 -0.25 22.73
C ALA A 189 6.95 0.26 23.95
N ALA A 190 7.12 -0.34 25.12
CA ALA A 190 6.48 0.10 26.35
C ALA A 190 6.92 1.51 26.76
N SER A 191 8.22 1.83 26.67
CA SER A 191 8.74 3.16 26.98
C SER A 191 8.20 4.24 26.03
N ILE A 192 7.99 3.89 24.78
CA ILE A 192 7.37 4.81 23.80
C ILE A 192 5.88 5.02 24.14
N LEU A 193 5.13 3.98 24.49
CA LEU A 193 3.73 4.14 24.93
C LEU A 193 3.63 5.01 26.17
N GLU A 194 4.54 4.84 27.11
CA GLU A 194 4.59 5.67 28.34
C GLU A 194 4.87 7.13 28.00
N LYS A 195 5.82 7.41 27.12
CA LYS A 195 6.16 8.77 26.67
C LYS A 195 4.97 9.51 26.07
N TYR A 196 4.04 8.79 25.40
CA TYR A 196 2.87 9.38 24.74
C TYR A 196 1.56 9.14 25.50
N ARG A 197 1.61 8.82 26.81
CA ARG A 197 0.42 8.56 27.63
C ARG A 197 -0.57 9.71 27.61
N ASP A 198 -0.10 10.94 27.83
CA ASP A 198 -0.96 12.14 27.85
C ASP A 198 -1.68 12.35 26.49
N VAL A 199 -0.99 12.03 25.39
CA VAL A 199 -1.59 12.06 24.05
C VAL A 199 -2.69 11.02 23.94
N ALA A 200 -2.49 9.84 24.48
CA ALA A 200 -3.48 8.77 24.45
C ALA A 200 -4.74 9.16 25.25
N GLU A 201 -4.58 9.76 26.40
CA GLU A 201 -5.68 10.25 27.25
C GLU A 201 -6.49 11.36 26.55
N CYS A 202 -5.81 12.30 25.88
CA CYS A 202 -6.47 13.41 25.19
C CYS A 202 -7.14 13.01 23.85
N THR A 203 -6.55 12.10 23.10
CA THR A 203 -6.96 11.80 21.70
C THR A 203 -7.64 10.47 21.51
N GLY A 204 -7.55 9.56 22.49
CA GLY A 204 -7.98 8.18 22.37
C GLY A 204 -7.10 7.33 21.43
N LYS A 205 -5.95 7.86 20.98
CA LYS A 205 -4.97 7.12 20.14
C LYS A 205 -3.66 6.98 20.92
N LEU A 206 -3.08 5.77 20.92
CA LEU A 206 -1.86 5.50 21.70
C LEU A 206 -0.65 6.31 21.24
N LEU A 207 -0.59 6.66 19.96
CA LEU A 207 0.53 7.39 19.37
C LEU A 207 0.05 8.52 18.44
N PRO A 208 0.75 9.66 18.41
CA PRO A 208 0.42 10.81 17.58
C PRO A 208 0.89 10.63 16.12
N VAL A 209 0.31 9.68 15.40
CA VAL A 209 0.74 9.29 14.06
C VAL A 209 0.36 10.33 13.01
N LEU A 210 1.35 10.87 12.31
CA LEU A 210 1.15 11.82 11.20
C LEU A 210 0.60 11.11 9.96
N SER A 211 0.31 11.88 8.89
CA SER A 211 -0.04 11.28 7.60
C SER A 211 1.13 10.46 7.04
N ASN A 212 0.82 9.41 6.27
CA ASN A 212 1.87 8.55 5.68
C ASN A 212 2.90 9.34 4.86
N GLN A 213 2.45 10.37 4.16
CA GLN A 213 3.34 11.22 3.36
C GLN A 213 4.33 11.99 4.26
N ARG A 214 3.84 12.58 5.37
CA ARG A 214 4.69 13.30 6.33
C ARG A 214 5.64 12.34 7.06
N MET A 215 5.15 11.16 7.48
CA MET A 215 6.02 10.14 8.08
C MET A 215 7.19 9.80 7.17
N ASN A 216 6.91 9.47 5.90
CA ASN A 216 7.98 9.13 4.94
C ASN A 216 8.93 10.29 4.66
N SER A 217 8.46 11.55 4.66
CA SER A 217 9.32 12.71 4.49
C SER A 217 10.31 12.85 5.65
N TYR A 218 9.81 12.78 6.90
CA TYR A 218 10.66 12.92 8.09
C TYR A 218 11.55 11.69 8.33
N LEU A 219 11.13 10.49 7.90
CA LEU A 219 12.03 9.32 7.93
C LEU A 219 13.25 9.49 7.03
N LYS A 220 13.13 10.21 5.91
CA LYS A 220 14.29 10.57 5.09
C LYS A 220 15.21 11.55 5.82
N GLU A 221 14.64 12.59 6.48
CA GLU A 221 15.44 13.50 7.31
C GLU A 221 16.19 12.75 8.43
N ILE A 222 15.55 11.75 9.04
CA ILE A 222 16.20 10.90 10.06
C ILE A 222 17.33 10.10 9.46
N ALA A 223 17.12 9.50 8.28
CA ALA A 223 18.15 8.71 7.60
C ALA A 223 19.36 9.56 7.17
N ASP A 224 19.12 10.84 6.79
CA ASP A 224 20.20 11.75 6.38
C ASP A 224 21.11 12.18 7.54
N VAL A 225 20.64 12.06 8.80
CA VAL A 225 21.38 12.52 9.99
C VAL A 225 21.82 11.38 10.93
N CYS A 226 21.46 10.14 10.63
CA CYS A 226 21.88 8.95 11.33
C CYS A 226 22.89 8.15 10.51
#